data_2c14ebad7a92fd984e03c7d98b8cb5a7
#
_entry.id   2c14ebad7a92fd984e03c7d98b8cb5a7
#
_cell.length_a   1.000
_cell.length_b   1.000
_cell.length_c   1.000
_cell.angle_alpha   90.00
_cell.angle_beta   90.00
_cell.angle_gamma   90.00
#
_symmetry.space_group_name_H-M   'P 1'
#
loop_
_entity.id
_entity.type
_entity.pdbx_description
1 polymer ?
#
loop_
_entity_poly.entity_id
_entity_poly.type
_entity_poly.pdbx_seq_one_letter_code
_entity_poly.pdbx_strand_id
1 'polypeptide(L)'
;MTIRTHNFFLPTLLIFQMLFIFAMSSFGHTSSDAQSNLFVDFIAQNFPHVRHGLENNLISLSTLIFLVRKTAHFTEYAILGSLFFLNLRNWLKSNSTLTENSKLQTTKTLTRKTPNTQLTKAVAKKSLLNPIKYPLIMSISLSFLYACTDEIHQIFVPGRSAQFRDILIDTLGASFGATITYLIIKLFAKIETRSDK
;
A
#
# COMPACT_ATOMS: atom_id res chain seq x y z
N MET A 1 31.51 -13.64 5.79
CA MET A 1 30.51 -13.70 4.72
C MET A 1 29.12 -13.73 5.39
N THR A 2 28.50 -12.56 5.62
CA THR A 2 27.23 -12.48 6.36
C THR A 2 26.11 -12.78 5.35
N ILE A 3 25.48 -13.93 5.49
CA ILE A 3 24.32 -14.32 4.68
C ILE A 3 23.20 -13.35 5.05
N ARG A 4 22.89 -12.44 4.14
CA ARG A 4 21.80 -11.48 4.26
C ARG A 4 20.51 -12.28 4.10
N THR A 5 19.84 -12.60 5.21
CA THR A 5 18.48 -13.15 5.16
C THR A 5 17.58 -12.13 4.48
N HIS A 6 17.28 -12.34 3.20
CA HIS A 6 16.21 -11.63 2.52
C HIS A 6 14.92 -11.96 3.26
N ASN A 7 14.36 -10.98 3.97
CA ASN A 7 13.04 -11.14 4.55
C ASN A 7 12.01 -11.22 3.42
N PHE A 8 11.71 -12.44 2.99
CA PHE A 8 10.69 -12.72 1.96
C PHE A 8 9.26 -12.45 2.47
N PHE A 9 9.10 -12.20 3.76
CA PHE A 9 7.79 -12.02 4.39
C PHE A 9 6.94 -10.91 3.75
N LEU A 10 7.50 -9.70 3.60
CA LEU A 10 6.74 -8.59 3.01
C LEU A 10 6.39 -8.77 1.52
N PRO A 11 7.31 -9.26 0.65
CA PRO A 11 6.95 -9.60 -0.72
C PRO A 11 5.88 -10.69 -0.81
N THR A 12 5.97 -11.73 0.02
CA THR A 12 4.96 -12.80 0.06
C THR A 12 3.60 -12.26 0.47
N LEU A 13 3.55 -11.40 1.49
CA LEU A 13 2.30 -10.79 1.96
C LEU A 13 1.69 -9.85 0.89
N LEU A 14 2.53 -9.14 0.14
CA LEU A 14 2.09 -8.32 -0.99
C LEU A 14 1.44 -9.17 -2.09
N ILE A 15 2.10 -10.26 -2.49
CA ILE A 15 1.56 -11.18 -3.50
C ILE A 15 0.24 -11.80 -3.00
N PHE A 16 0.20 -12.21 -1.74
CA PHE A 16 -1.02 -12.75 -1.13
C PHE A 16 -2.17 -11.75 -1.20
N GLN A 17 -1.92 -10.47 -0.84
CA GLN A 17 -2.94 -9.42 -0.90
C GLN A 17 -3.43 -9.17 -2.33
N MET A 18 -2.54 -9.15 -3.32
CA MET A 18 -2.93 -9.04 -4.73
C MET A 18 -3.81 -10.20 -5.18
N LEU A 19 -3.42 -11.43 -4.84
CA LEU A 19 -4.22 -12.62 -5.16
C LEU A 19 -5.57 -12.62 -4.42
N PHE A 20 -5.59 -12.14 -3.19
CA PHE A 20 -6.82 -12.00 -2.41
C PHE A 20 -7.81 -11.04 -3.06
N ILE A 21 -7.36 -9.83 -3.45
CA ILE A 21 -8.19 -8.85 -4.17
C ILE A 21 -8.72 -9.47 -5.47
N PHE A 22 -7.84 -10.09 -6.26
CA PHE A 22 -8.22 -10.75 -7.51
C PHE A 22 -9.29 -11.83 -7.29
N ALA A 23 -9.13 -12.66 -6.26
CA ALA A 23 -10.11 -13.68 -5.92
C ALA A 23 -11.46 -13.07 -5.52
N MET A 24 -11.45 -12.03 -4.67
CA MET A 24 -12.67 -11.33 -4.26
C MET A 24 -13.36 -10.63 -5.43
N SER A 25 -12.61 -10.05 -6.35
CA SER A 25 -13.12 -9.41 -7.57
C SER A 25 -13.69 -10.41 -8.58
N SER A 26 -13.27 -11.68 -8.51
CA SER A 26 -13.76 -12.75 -9.39
C SER A 26 -15.17 -13.24 -9.03
N PHE A 27 -15.69 -12.90 -7.84
CA PHE A 27 -17.07 -13.25 -7.48
C PHE A 27 -18.07 -12.40 -8.26
N GLY A 28 -19.05 -13.06 -8.91
CA GLY A 28 -20.16 -12.42 -9.61
C GLY A 28 -21.02 -11.55 -8.68
N HIS A 29 -21.86 -10.71 -9.28
CA HIS A 29 -22.69 -9.74 -8.54
C HIS A 29 -23.55 -10.40 -7.45
N THR A 30 -24.24 -11.51 -7.76
CA THR A 30 -25.10 -12.23 -6.82
C THR A 30 -24.33 -12.80 -5.62
N SER A 31 -23.14 -13.35 -5.85
CA SER A 31 -22.29 -13.88 -4.77
C SER A 31 -21.71 -12.75 -3.90
N SER A 32 -21.33 -11.63 -4.52
CA SER A 32 -20.85 -10.45 -3.83
C SER A 32 -21.94 -9.80 -2.97
N ASP A 33 -23.19 -9.77 -3.47
CA ASP A 33 -24.31 -9.27 -2.70
C ASP A 33 -24.68 -10.19 -1.54
N ALA A 34 -24.62 -11.52 -1.73
CA ALA A 34 -24.82 -12.46 -0.65
C ALA A 34 -23.79 -12.30 0.48
N GLN A 35 -22.51 -12.10 0.15
CA GLN A 35 -21.47 -11.80 1.14
C GLN A 35 -21.75 -10.47 1.86
N SER A 36 -22.12 -9.43 1.10
CA SER A 36 -22.43 -8.13 1.69
C SER A 36 -23.64 -8.17 2.60
N ASN A 37 -24.66 -8.99 2.29
CA ASN A 37 -25.84 -9.19 3.13
C ASN A 37 -25.46 -9.77 4.50
N LEU A 38 -24.52 -10.73 4.58
CA LEU A 38 -24.05 -11.26 5.87
C LEU A 38 -23.47 -10.15 6.76
N PHE A 39 -22.70 -9.22 6.17
CA PHE A 39 -22.17 -8.07 6.91
C PHE A 39 -23.27 -7.08 7.29
N VAL A 40 -24.25 -6.84 6.42
CA VAL A 40 -25.40 -5.97 6.72
C VAL A 40 -26.22 -6.55 7.87
N ASP A 41 -26.49 -7.86 7.86
CA ASP A 41 -27.19 -8.56 8.93
C ASP A 41 -26.43 -8.45 10.25
N PHE A 42 -25.12 -8.65 10.21
CA PHE A 42 -24.26 -8.47 11.40
C PHE A 42 -24.32 -7.04 11.93
N ILE A 43 -24.25 -6.03 11.05
CA ILE A 43 -24.35 -4.61 11.44
C ILE A 43 -25.74 -4.33 12.03
N ALA A 44 -26.83 -4.79 11.40
CA ALA A 44 -28.19 -4.59 11.88
C ALA A 44 -28.45 -5.25 13.25
N GLN A 45 -27.84 -6.41 13.50
CA GLN A 45 -27.95 -7.09 14.79
C GLN A 45 -27.22 -6.35 15.91
N ASN A 46 -26.06 -5.76 15.63
CA ASN A 46 -25.22 -5.13 16.64
C ASN A 46 -25.48 -3.62 16.81
N PHE A 47 -26.12 -2.98 15.84
CA PHE A 47 -26.41 -1.53 15.84
C PHE A 47 -27.92 -1.27 15.69
N PRO A 48 -28.64 -1.10 16.81
CA PRO A 48 -30.12 -0.92 16.81
C PRO A 48 -30.61 0.25 15.94
N HIS A 49 -29.84 1.33 15.85
CA HIS A 49 -30.17 2.47 15.00
C HIS A 49 -30.19 2.14 13.50
N VAL A 50 -29.27 1.27 13.05
CA VAL A 50 -29.21 0.82 11.65
C VAL A 50 -30.42 -0.09 11.36
N ARG A 51 -30.69 -1.01 12.28
CA ARG A 51 -31.86 -1.90 12.21
C ARG A 51 -33.18 -1.10 12.11
N HIS A 52 -33.39 -0.15 13.01
CA HIS A 52 -34.56 0.73 13.00
C HIS A 52 -34.64 1.56 11.70
N GLY A 53 -33.50 2.01 11.18
CA GLY A 53 -33.44 2.73 9.89
C GLY A 53 -33.86 1.85 8.69
N LEU A 54 -33.47 0.57 8.69
CA LEU A 54 -33.89 -0.40 7.67
C LEU A 54 -35.39 -0.75 7.80
N GLU A 55 -35.87 -1.03 9.00
CA GLU A 55 -37.27 -1.39 9.28
C GLU A 55 -38.26 -0.27 8.91
N ASN A 56 -37.85 0.98 9.09
CA ASN A 56 -38.67 2.16 8.76
C ASN A 56 -38.38 2.75 7.36
N ASN A 57 -37.65 2.05 6.49
CA ASN A 57 -37.26 2.51 5.16
C ASN A 57 -36.53 3.87 5.13
N LEU A 58 -35.89 4.27 6.25
CA LEU A 58 -35.05 5.46 6.32
C LEU A 58 -33.69 5.21 5.67
N ILE A 59 -33.22 3.97 5.69
CA ILE A 59 -31.99 3.51 5.06
C ILE A 59 -32.36 2.42 4.04
N SER A 60 -31.98 2.60 2.78
CA SER A 60 -32.19 1.58 1.76
C SER A 60 -31.18 0.44 1.93
N LEU A 61 -31.66 -0.80 1.91
CA LEU A 61 -30.82 -1.99 1.96
C LEU A 61 -29.76 -1.99 0.84
N SER A 62 -30.15 -1.60 -0.38
CA SER A 62 -29.23 -1.51 -1.52
C SER A 62 -28.11 -0.51 -1.30
N THR A 63 -28.41 0.62 -0.64
CA THR A 63 -27.39 1.62 -0.27
C THR A 63 -26.43 1.05 0.75
N LEU A 64 -26.91 0.32 1.74
CA LEU A 64 -26.06 -0.27 2.77
C LEU A 64 -25.15 -1.37 2.20
N ILE A 65 -25.69 -2.25 1.35
CA ILE A 65 -24.93 -3.25 0.61
C ILE A 65 -23.81 -2.59 -0.22
N PHE A 66 -24.17 -1.52 -0.94
CA PHE A 66 -23.20 -0.74 -1.72
C PHE A 66 -22.08 -0.17 -0.84
N LEU A 67 -22.43 0.45 0.30
CA LEU A 67 -21.44 1.02 1.23
C LEU A 67 -20.51 -0.06 1.82
N VAL A 68 -21.06 -1.19 2.24
CA VAL A 68 -20.27 -2.32 2.75
C VAL A 68 -19.26 -2.79 1.71
N ARG A 69 -19.70 -2.99 0.46
CA ARG A 69 -18.81 -3.41 -0.62
C ARG A 69 -17.72 -2.38 -0.92
N LYS A 70 -18.07 -1.09 -0.97
CA LYS A 70 -17.08 -0.04 -1.25
C LYS A 70 -16.10 0.16 -0.09
N THR A 71 -16.55 0.00 1.14
CA THR A 71 -15.66 0.03 2.32
C THR A 71 -14.69 -1.16 2.32
N ALA A 72 -15.15 -2.35 1.92
CA ALA A 72 -14.30 -3.53 1.78
C ALA A 72 -13.18 -3.27 0.75
N HIS A 73 -13.52 -2.84 -0.48
CA HIS A 73 -12.53 -2.48 -1.51
C HIS A 73 -11.55 -1.40 -1.04
N PHE A 74 -12.06 -0.31 -0.46
CA PHE A 74 -11.22 0.75 0.11
C PHE A 74 -10.20 0.18 1.11
N THR A 75 -10.64 -0.72 1.99
CA THR A 75 -9.78 -1.34 3.03
C THR A 75 -8.76 -2.28 2.41
N GLU A 76 -9.16 -3.12 1.46
CA GLU A 76 -8.27 -4.03 0.73
C GLU A 76 -7.15 -3.27 0.02
N TYR A 77 -7.49 -2.16 -0.65
CA TYR A 77 -6.53 -1.30 -1.32
C TYR A 77 -5.70 -0.46 -0.34
N ALA A 78 -6.23 -0.09 0.83
CA ALA A 78 -5.43 0.55 1.88
C ALA A 78 -4.32 -0.39 2.39
N ILE A 79 -4.63 -1.66 2.57
CA ILE A 79 -3.63 -2.68 2.91
C ILE A 79 -2.61 -2.84 1.76
N LEU A 80 -3.08 -2.93 0.51
CA LEU A 80 -2.23 -3.05 -0.67
C LEU A 80 -1.25 -1.88 -0.79
N GLY A 81 -1.72 -0.65 -0.66
CA GLY A 81 -0.89 0.57 -0.71
C GLY A 81 0.16 0.60 0.40
N SER A 82 -0.21 0.18 1.61
CA SER A 82 0.72 0.03 2.74
C SER A 82 1.81 -0.99 2.45
N LEU A 83 1.45 -2.14 1.89
CA LEU A 83 2.38 -3.21 1.54
C LEU A 83 3.32 -2.80 0.40
N PHE A 84 2.82 -2.14 -0.65
CA PHE A 84 3.68 -1.58 -1.69
C PHE A 84 4.68 -0.59 -1.12
N PHE A 85 4.22 0.33 -0.26
CA PHE A 85 5.09 1.32 0.37
C PHE A 85 6.20 0.67 1.20
N LEU A 86 5.88 -0.31 2.04
CA LEU A 86 6.86 -1.02 2.88
C LEU A 86 7.90 -1.77 2.03
N ASN A 87 7.44 -2.48 0.99
CA ASN A 87 8.33 -3.23 0.10
C ASN A 87 9.28 -2.29 -0.66
N LEU A 88 8.75 -1.24 -1.28
CA LEU A 88 9.54 -0.26 -2.03
C LEU A 88 10.54 0.47 -1.13
N ARG A 89 10.12 0.90 0.07
CA ARG A 89 11.00 1.53 1.04
C ARG A 89 12.16 0.62 1.42
N ASN A 90 11.89 -0.64 1.72
CA ASN A 90 12.92 -1.60 2.12
C ASN A 90 13.88 -1.91 0.96
N TRP A 91 13.35 -2.07 -0.24
CA TRP A 91 14.15 -2.27 -1.44
C TRP A 91 15.08 -1.09 -1.72
N LEU A 92 14.57 0.16 -1.68
CA LEU A 92 15.38 1.36 -1.87
C LEU A 92 16.44 1.54 -0.78
N LYS A 93 16.10 1.29 0.49
CA LYS A 93 17.05 1.32 1.60
C LYS A 93 18.17 0.30 1.40
N SER A 94 17.83 -0.90 0.96
CA SER A 94 18.80 -1.96 0.67
C SER A 94 19.78 -1.55 -0.44
N ASN A 95 19.27 -0.99 -1.54
CA ASN A 95 20.08 -0.60 -2.68
C ASN A 95 20.95 0.63 -2.40
N SER A 96 20.46 1.61 -1.63
CA SER A 96 21.27 2.78 -1.23
C SER A 96 22.49 2.37 -0.41
N THR A 97 22.34 1.45 0.52
CA THR A 97 23.46 0.92 1.34
C THR A 97 24.51 0.19 0.47
N LEU A 98 24.09 -0.56 -0.54
CA LEU A 98 25.02 -1.24 -1.47
C LEU A 98 25.82 -0.22 -2.30
N THR A 99 25.15 0.82 -2.79
CA THR A 99 25.81 1.89 -3.58
C THR A 99 26.78 2.70 -2.73
N GLU A 100 26.47 2.97 -1.47
CA GLU A 100 27.36 3.68 -0.55
C GLU A 100 28.60 2.84 -0.21
N ASN A 101 28.44 1.54 0.09
CA ASN A 101 29.54 0.64 0.36
C ASN A 101 30.47 0.47 -0.86
N SER A 102 29.93 0.36 -2.08
CA SER A 102 30.72 0.27 -3.31
C SER A 102 31.50 1.57 -3.57
N LYS A 103 30.88 2.73 -3.36
CA LYS A 103 31.55 4.04 -3.46
C LYS A 103 32.67 4.17 -2.41
N LEU A 104 32.42 3.74 -1.17
CA LEU A 104 33.42 3.81 -0.10
C LEU A 104 34.63 2.92 -0.40
N GLN A 105 34.44 1.74 -0.97
CA GLN A 105 35.54 0.87 -1.42
C GLN A 105 36.32 1.51 -2.57
N THR A 106 35.64 2.04 -3.58
CA THR A 106 36.26 2.73 -4.71
C THR A 106 37.05 3.96 -4.23
N THR A 107 36.50 4.75 -3.30
CA THR A 107 37.17 5.92 -2.73
C THR A 107 38.41 5.51 -1.92
N LYS A 108 38.36 4.45 -1.11
CA LYS A 108 39.54 3.93 -0.38
C LYS A 108 40.63 3.46 -1.32
N THR A 109 40.29 2.93 -2.46
CA THR A 109 41.29 2.50 -3.48
C THR A 109 41.88 3.70 -4.21
N LEU A 110 41.12 4.76 -4.46
CA LEU A 110 41.57 5.98 -5.12
C LEU A 110 42.35 6.92 -4.19
N THR A 111 41.95 7.07 -2.93
CA THR A 111 42.67 7.92 -1.96
C THR A 111 44.05 7.36 -1.59
N ARG A 112 44.29 6.06 -1.84
CA ARG A 112 45.62 5.47 -1.74
C ARG A 112 46.55 5.98 -2.86
N LYS A 113 46.02 6.58 -3.93
CA LYS A 113 46.80 7.07 -5.08
C LYS A 113 46.92 8.60 -5.17
N THR A 114 45.94 9.39 -4.64
CA THR A 114 46.00 10.87 -4.67
C THR A 114 45.08 11.49 -3.59
N PRO A 115 45.60 12.35 -2.68
CA PRO A 115 44.82 12.99 -1.63
C PRO A 115 44.19 14.28 -2.20
N ASN A 116 42.94 14.23 -2.72
CA ASN A 116 42.19 15.43 -3.07
C ASN A 116 40.84 15.49 -2.36
N THR A 117 40.80 16.25 -1.28
CA THR A 117 39.70 16.34 -0.29
C THR A 117 38.46 17.08 -0.80
N GLN A 118 38.53 17.78 -1.94
CA GLN A 118 37.43 18.61 -2.47
C GLN A 118 36.39 17.76 -3.24
N LEU A 119 36.82 16.69 -3.89
CA LEU A 119 35.94 15.86 -4.72
C LEU A 119 34.98 15.00 -3.89
N THR A 120 35.40 14.60 -2.68
CA THR A 120 34.62 13.76 -1.77
C THR A 120 33.38 14.48 -1.20
N LYS A 121 33.45 15.80 -0.96
CA LYS A 121 32.33 16.58 -0.44
C LYS A 121 31.22 16.85 -1.48
N ALA A 122 31.57 16.97 -2.76
CA ALA A 122 30.62 17.21 -3.84
C ALA A 122 29.78 15.97 -4.19
N VAL A 123 30.38 14.78 -4.07
CA VAL A 123 29.69 13.48 -4.35
C VAL A 123 28.71 13.13 -3.24
N ALA A 124 29.02 13.46 -1.98
CA ALA A 124 28.14 13.22 -0.84
C ALA A 124 26.84 14.05 -0.88
N LYS A 125 26.86 15.24 -1.48
CA LYS A 125 25.70 16.17 -1.50
C LYS A 125 24.63 15.80 -2.54
N LYS A 126 24.92 14.97 -3.54
CA LYS A 126 23.98 14.64 -4.65
C LYS A 126 23.15 13.39 -4.45
N SER A 127 23.30 12.69 -3.32
CA SER A 127 22.53 11.45 -2.99
C SER A 127 21.32 11.71 -2.09
N LEU A 128 20.76 12.92 -2.07
CA LEU A 128 19.55 13.26 -1.33
C LEU A 128 18.32 13.26 -2.26
N LEU A 129 18.13 12.22 -3.03
CA LEU A 129 16.80 11.80 -3.42
C LEU A 129 16.08 11.44 -2.12
N ASN A 130 15.06 12.20 -1.75
CA ASN A 130 14.30 12.00 -0.52
C ASN A 130 13.86 10.53 -0.42
N PRO A 131 14.51 9.69 0.41
CA PRO A 131 14.33 8.22 0.37
C PRO A 131 12.92 7.78 0.76
N ILE A 132 12.05 8.74 1.07
CA ILE A 132 10.71 8.52 1.60
C ILE A 132 9.62 8.98 0.63
N LYS A 133 9.86 10.03 -0.18
CA LYS A 133 8.84 10.51 -1.14
C LYS A 133 8.63 9.58 -2.32
N TYR A 134 9.71 9.00 -2.84
CA TYR A 134 9.63 8.11 -4.01
C TYR A 134 8.84 6.83 -3.73
N PRO A 135 9.09 6.09 -2.61
CA PRO A 135 8.28 4.93 -2.28
C PRO A 135 6.79 5.25 -2.15
N LEU A 136 6.44 6.42 -1.60
CA LEU A 136 5.04 6.83 -1.43
C LEU A 136 4.35 7.04 -2.80
N ILE A 137 4.95 7.82 -3.68
CA ILE A 137 4.40 8.08 -5.01
C ILE A 137 4.33 6.79 -5.83
N MET A 138 5.41 6.00 -5.82
CA MET A 138 5.47 4.73 -6.55
C MET A 138 4.42 3.73 -6.04
N SER A 139 4.20 3.63 -4.73
CA SER A 139 3.20 2.72 -4.17
C SER A 139 1.77 3.11 -4.59
N ILE A 140 1.46 4.40 -4.59
CA ILE A 140 0.16 4.90 -5.07
C ILE A 140 -0.01 4.62 -6.57
N SER A 141 1.03 4.89 -7.39
CA SER A 141 0.99 4.63 -8.83
C SER A 141 0.82 3.14 -9.15
N LEU A 142 1.53 2.25 -8.45
CA LEU A 142 1.39 0.80 -8.64
C LEU A 142 0.01 0.31 -8.21
N SER A 143 -0.53 0.83 -7.11
CA SER A 143 -1.88 0.49 -6.67
C SER A 143 -2.95 0.98 -7.65
N PHE A 144 -2.79 2.18 -8.23
CA PHE A 144 -3.66 2.69 -9.28
C PHE A 144 -3.64 1.79 -10.52
N LEU A 145 -2.44 1.39 -10.98
CA LEU A 145 -2.33 0.46 -12.11
C LEU A 145 -2.99 -0.89 -11.79
N TYR A 146 -2.83 -1.38 -10.56
CA TYR A 146 -3.49 -2.61 -10.14
C TYR A 146 -5.02 -2.46 -10.11
N ALA A 147 -5.55 -1.33 -9.62
CA ALA A 147 -6.99 -1.04 -9.65
C ALA A 147 -7.53 -1.00 -11.09
N CYS A 148 -6.77 -0.43 -12.04
CA CYS A 148 -7.15 -0.49 -13.45
C CYS A 148 -7.22 -1.92 -13.99
N THR A 149 -6.25 -2.78 -13.61
CA THR A 149 -6.27 -4.20 -14.05
C THR A 149 -7.43 -4.96 -13.40
N ASP A 150 -7.76 -4.67 -12.16
CA ASP A 150 -8.89 -5.26 -11.45
C ASP A 150 -10.23 -4.90 -12.12
N GLU A 151 -10.44 -3.63 -12.45
CA GLU A 151 -11.65 -3.20 -13.17
C GLU A 151 -11.75 -3.79 -14.57
N ILE A 152 -10.63 -3.94 -15.30
CA ILE A 152 -10.61 -4.65 -16.58
C ILE A 152 -11.00 -6.12 -16.39
N HIS A 153 -10.50 -6.77 -15.34
CA HIS A 153 -10.88 -8.15 -15.01
C HIS A 153 -12.39 -8.27 -14.74
N GLN A 154 -12.97 -7.31 -14.01
CA GLN A 154 -14.39 -7.32 -13.68
C GLN A 154 -15.32 -7.25 -14.89
N ILE A 155 -14.87 -6.73 -16.05
CA ILE A 155 -15.66 -6.77 -17.30
C ILE A 155 -15.99 -8.21 -17.72
N PHE A 156 -15.09 -9.18 -17.41
CA PHE A 156 -15.26 -10.58 -17.75
C PHE A 156 -16.03 -11.39 -16.69
N VAL A 157 -16.40 -10.74 -15.57
CA VAL A 157 -17.13 -11.42 -14.48
C VAL A 157 -18.64 -11.22 -14.66
N PRO A 158 -19.45 -12.28 -14.67
CA PRO A 158 -20.90 -12.20 -14.89
C PRO A 158 -21.59 -11.25 -13.91
N GLY A 159 -22.37 -10.31 -14.45
CA GLY A 159 -23.14 -9.34 -13.67
C GLY A 159 -22.32 -8.17 -13.10
N ARG A 160 -21.04 -8.05 -13.44
CA ARG A 160 -20.21 -6.90 -13.09
C ARG A 160 -19.98 -5.98 -14.30
N SER A 161 -19.68 -4.72 -14.02
CA SER A 161 -19.30 -3.72 -15.02
C SER A 161 -18.14 -2.89 -14.48
N ALA A 162 -17.17 -2.57 -15.31
CA ALA A 162 -16.09 -1.67 -14.93
C ALA A 162 -16.63 -0.24 -14.72
N GLN A 163 -16.23 0.37 -13.63
CA GLN A 163 -16.62 1.71 -13.28
C GLN A 163 -15.41 2.55 -12.88
N PHE A 164 -15.15 3.63 -13.58
CA PHE A 164 -14.04 4.54 -13.24
C PHE A 164 -14.08 5.03 -11.78
N ARG A 165 -15.29 5.16 -11.21
CA ARG A 165 -15.49 5.52 -9.80
C ARG A 165 -14.84 4.50 -8.87
N ASP A 166 -14.84 3.23 -9.21
CA ASP A 166 -14.27 2.15 -8.39
C ASP A 166 -12.75 2.26 -8.38
N ILE A 167 -12.11 2.51 -9.53
CA ILE A 167 -10.67 2.82 -9.61
C ILE A 167 -10.30 3.99 -8.69
N LEU A 168 -11.14 5.03 -8.62
CA LEU A 168 -10.87 6.18 -7.74
C LEU A 168 -10.97 5.80 -6.26
N ILE A 169 -11.99 5.04 -5.86
CA ILE A 169 -12.16 4.58 -4.46
C ILE A 169 -10.98 3.71 -4.04
N ASP A 170 -10.57 2.78 -4.88
CA ASP A 170 -9.46 1.86 -4.65
C ASP A 170 -8.13 2.63 -4.54
N THR A 171 -7.90 3.57 -5.45
CA THR A 171 -6.71 4.44 -5.41
C THR A 171 -6.69 5.34 -4.17
N LEU A 172 -7.84 5.85 -3.74
CA LEU A 172 -7.95 6.61 -2.49
C LEU A 172 -7.66 5.74 -1.28
N GLY A 173 -8.16 4.51 -1.24
CA GLY A 173 -7.82 3.52 -0.21
C GLY A 173 -6.32 3.29 -0.14
N ALA A 174 -5.68 2.99 -1.28
CA ALA A 174 -4.24 2.77 -1.35
C ALA A 174 -3.43 4.00 -0.91
N SER A 175 -3.85 5.19 -1.34
CA SER A 175 -3.21 6.45 -0.95
C SER A 175 -3.31 6.69 0.55
N PHE A 176 -4.46 6.41 1.15
CA PHE A 176 -4.69 6.50 2.58
C PHE A 176 -3.78 5.53 3.33
N GLY A 177 -3.77 4.24 2.99
CA GLY A 177 -2.96 3.23 3.66
C GLY A 177 -1.45 3.51 3.56
N ALA A 178 -0.96 3.83 2.36
CA ALA A 178 0.45 4.19 2.15
C ALA A 178 0.86 5.44 2.95
N THR A 179 -0.01 6.47 3.00
CA THR A 179 0.25 7.71 3.73
C THR A 179 0.25 7.48 5.24
N ILE A 180 -0.71 6.75 5.77
CA ILE A 180 -0.75 6.39 7.21
C ILE A 180 0.50 5.62 7.59
N THR A 181 0.89 4.61 6.82
CA THR A 181 2.10 3.82 7.07
C THR A 181 3.35 4.70 7.04
N TYR A 182 3.46 5.63 6.09
CA TYR A 182 4.53 6.62 6.03
C TYR A 182 4.58 7.49 7.29
N LEU A 183 3.43 8.04 7.73
CA LEU A 183 3.36 8.91 8.91
C LEU A 183 3.73 8.18 10.19
N ILE A 184 3.26 6.94 10.37
CA ILE A 184 3.60 6.08 11.51
C ILE A 184 5.12 5.87 11.57
N ILE A 185 5.74 5.47 10.48
CA ILE A 185 7.19 5.23 10.44
C ILE A 185 7.97 6.52 10.73
N LYS A 186 7.54 7.66 10.19
CA LYS A 186 8.17 8.95 10.45
C LYS A 186 8.07 9.37 11.92
N LEU A 187 6.93 9.08 12.55
CA LEU A 187 6.71 9.37 13.97
C LEU A 187 7.63 8.53 14.85
N PHE A 188 7.71 7.22 14.61
CA PHE A 188 8.60 6.33 15.37
C PHE A 188 10.06 6.73 15.24
N ALA A 189 10.53 7.04 14.03
CA ALA A 189 11.90 7.52 13.82
C ALA A 189 12.21 8.83 14.56
N LYS A 190 11.21 9.72 14.72
CA LYS A 190 11.37 10.96 15.48
C LYS A 190 11.42 10.72 16.99
N ILE A 191 10.69 9.75 17.49
CA ILE A 191 10.68 9.39 18.92
C ILE A 191 12.04 8.79 19.31
N GLU A 192 12.55 7.83 18.50
CA GLU A 192 13.84 7.19 18.71
C GLU A 192 14.98 8.21 18.81
N THR A 193 15.05 9.17 17.88
CA THR A 193 16.07 10.23 17.91
C THR A 193 15.95 11.20 19.08
N ARG A 194 14.83 11.22 19.80
CA ARG A 194 14.65 12.02 21.02
C ARG A 194 15.06 11.29 22.29
N SER A 195 14.96 9.95 22.29
CA SER A 195 15.33 9.12 23.45
C SER A 195 16.86 9.03 23.63
N ASP A 196 17.61 9.24 22.54
CA ASP A 196 19.08 9.15 22.53
C ASP A 196 19.78 10.48 22.88
N LYS A 197 19.02 11.51 23.25
CA LYS A 197 19.50 12.84 23.67
C LYS A 197 19.27 13.09 25.14
#